data_ecdd7f94d07e2ac4053347db01205cb8
#
_entry.id   ecdd7f94d07e2ac4053347db01205cb8
#
_cell.length_a   1.000
_cell.length_b   1.000
_cell.length_c   1.000
_cell.angle_alpha   90.00
_cell.angle_beta   90.00
_cell.angle_gamma   90.00
#
_symmetry.space_group_name_H-M   'P 1'
#
loop_
_entity.id
_entity.type
_entity.pdbx_description
1 polymer ?
#
loop_
_entity_poly.entity_id
_entity_poly.type
_entity_poly.pdbx_seq_one_letter_code
_entity_poly.pdbx_strand_id
1 'polypeptide(L)'
;MRIEIVSGSPRTNSVSFRVALHLKKLINQRTEHEVGIIDAREFGLPPLQGVFTSVNAAPEEHKELAARMFEADAFILVTPEYNGSYTPALKNILDHFPKQSRKPFGIVTASPGAFGGMRAALQLQQLIFALFGIGSPYMLVVPAVDKKFTEAGDLLEQGFAKNIDVFVNEYLWLAEKIVEEKVTA
;
A
#
# COMPACT_ATOMS: atom_id res chain seq x y z
N MET A 1 0.20 15.46 5.21
CA MET A 1 0.72 14.15 5.67
C MET A 1 1.48 13.46 4.56
N ARG A 2 2.35 12.53 4.93
CA ARG A 2 3.10 11.69 4.00
C ARG A 2 2.46 10.31 3.89
N ILE A 3 2.01 9.96 2.69
CA ILE A 3 1.34 8.68 2.38
C ILE A 3 2.32 7.82 1.56
N GLU A 4 2.60 6.61 2.01
CA GLU A 4 3.37 5.65 1.22
C GLU A 4 2.48 4.52 0.69
N ILE A 5 2.45 4.38 -0.63
CA ILE A 5 1.79 3.27 -1.31
C ILE A 5 2.80 2.13 -1.43
N VAL A 6 2.62 1.06 -0.66
CA VAL A 6 3.53 -0.10 -0.72
C VAL A 6 3.03 -1.07 -1.78
N SER A 7 3.71 -1.08 -2.93
CA SER A 7 3.43 -2.00 -4.04
C SER A 7 4.18 -3.31 -3.85
N GLY A 8 3.47 -4.34 -3.42
CA GLY A 8 4.04 -5.61 -2.96
C GLY A 8 4.32 -6.66 -4.05
N SER A 9 4.12 -6.38 -5.33
CA SER A 9 4.40 -7.36 -6.39
C SER A 9 5.88 -7.39 -6.77
N PRO A 10 6.57 -8.55 -6.69
CA PRO A 10 7.97 -8.65 -7.11
C PRO A 10 8.14 -8.87 -8.62
N ARG A 11 7.04 -8.97 -9.40
CA ARG A 11 7.11 -9.29 -10.83
C ARG A 11 7.49 -8.06 -11.65
N THR A 12 8.40 -8.20 -12.61
CA THR A 12 8.83 -7.12 -13.52
C THR A 12 7.63 -6.47 -14.23
N ASN A 13 6.70 -7.28 -14.77
CA ASN A 13 5.49 -6.79 -15.43
C ASN A 13 4.30 -6.84 -14.46
N SER A 14 4.39 -6.11 -13.35
CA SER A 14 3.34 -6.09 -12.34
C SER A 14 2.10 -5.32 -12.79
N VAL A 15 0.98 -5.99 -12.99
CA VAL A 15 -0.30 -5.33 -13.29
C VAL A 15 -0.90 -4.64 -12.06
N SER A 16 -0.61 -5.12 -10.84
CA SER A 16 -1.05 -4.44 -9.61
C SER A 16 -0.33 -3.10 -9.39
N PHE A 17 0.90 -2.95 -9.90
CA PHE A 17 1.63 -1.69 -9.84
C PHE A 17 0.92 -0.56 -10.61
N ARG A 18 0.18 -0.88 -11.68
CA ARG A 18 -0.63 0.09 -12.43
C ARG A 18 -1.69 0.76 -11.53
N VAL A 19 -2.25 0.00 -10.58
CA VAL A 19 -3.19 0.55 -9.59
C VAL A 19 -2.49 1.49 -8.61
N ALA A 20 -1.28 1.15 -8.16
CA ALA A 20 -0.48 2.04 -7.30
C ALA A 20 -0.17 3.37 -8.01
N LEU A 21 0.22 3.33 -9.29
CA LEU A 21 0.44 4.53 -10.11
C LEU A 21 -0.84 5.37 -10.23
N HIS A 22 -1.98 4.73 -10.48
CA HIS A 22 -3.27 5.43 -10.57
C HIS A 22 -3.63 6.14 -9.28
N LEU A 23 -3.55 5.44 -8.15
CA LEU A 23 -3.86 6.00 -6.84
C LEU A 23 -2.94 7.17 -6.48
N LYS A 24 -1.63 7.06 -6.75
CA LYS A 24 -0.70 8.17 -6.56
C LYS A 24 -1.10 9.41 -7.36
N LYS A 25 -1.38 9.25 -8.67
CA LYS A 25 -1.83 10.35 -9.54
C LYS A 25 -3.10 10.98 -8.98
N LEU A 26 -4.08 10.16 -8.63
CA LEU A 26 -5.40 10.62 -8.19
C LEU A 26 -5.33 11.39 -6.85
N ILE A 27 -4.60 10.87 -5.88
CA ILE A 27 -4.45 11.51 -4.56
C ILE A 27 -3.68 12.83 -4.71
N ASN A 28 -2.59 12.87 -5.48
CA ASN A 28 -1.85 14.11 -5.76
C ASN A 28 -2.68 15.17 -6.49
N GLN A 29 -3.67 14.77 -7.31
CA GLN A 29 -4.58 15.71 -7.98
C GLN A 29 -5.65 16.29 -7.04
N ARG A 30 -5.99 15.57 -5.97
CA ARG A 30 -7.09 15.92 -5.07
C ARG A 30 -6.64 16.56 -3.77
N THR A 31 -5.37 16.43 -3.42
CA THR A 31 -4.85 16.85 -2.10
C THR A 31 -3.44 17.42 -2.24
N GLU A 32 -3.01 18.15 -1.22
CA GLU A 32 -1.63 18.62 -1.05
C GLU A 32 -0.77 17.61 -0.25
N HIS A 33 -1.21 16.36 -0.12
CA HIS A 33 -0.45 15.34 0.58
C HIS A 33 0.75 14.87 -0.25
N GLU A 34 1.85 14.57 0.43
CA GLU A 34 3.01 13.94 -0.21
C GLU A 34 2.75 12.45 -0.40
N VAL A 35 2.71 11.97 -1.65
CA VAL A 35 2.43 10.56 -1.96
C VAL A 35 3.61 9.89 -2.63
N GLY A 36 4.22 8.92 -1.93
CA GLY A 36 5.29 8.06 -2.44
C GLY A 36 4.77 6.67 -2.87
N ILE A 37 5.59 5.94 -3.65
CA ILE A 37 5.39 4.51 -3.90
C ILE A 37 6.66 3.77 -3.46
N ILE A 38 6.53 2.88 -2.49
CA ILE A 38 7.56 1.89 -2.14
C ILE A 38 7.30 0.66 -3.01
N ASP A 39 8.16 0.43 -3.99
CA ASP A 39 8.04 -0.70 -4.91
C ASP A 39 8.90 -1.86 -4.45
N ALA A 40 8.30 -3.02 -4.18
CA ALA A 40 9.02 -4.22 -3.74
C ALA A 40 10.09 -4.73 -4.74
N ARG A 41 10.05 -4.27 -5.99
CA ARG A 41 11.05 -4.61 -7.02
C ARG A 41 12.37 -3.85 -6.86
N GLU A 42 12.32 -2.68 -6.22
CA GLU A 42 13.47 -1.78 -6.07
C GLU A 42 14.31 -2.10 -4.84
N PHE A 43 13.72 -2.75 -3.85
CA PHE A 43 14.37 -3.07 -2.59
C PHE A 43 14.60 -4.59 -2.46
N GLY A 44 15.80 -5.03 -2.74
CA GLY A 44 16.21 -6.44 -2.65
C GLY A 44 16.43 -6.89 -1.21
N LEU A 45 15.43 -6.75 -0.33
CA LEU A 45 15.52 -7.15 1.07
C LEU A 45 15.77 -8.66 1.21
N PRO A 46 16.79 -9.09 1.98
CA PRO A 46 17.03 -10.50 2.25
C PRO A 46 15.87 -11.10 3.09
N PRO A 47 15.83 -12.42 3.27
CA PRO A 47 14.96 -13.02 4.28
C PRO A 47 15.23 -12.40 5.65
N LEU A 48 14.16 -12.08 6.39
CA LEU A 48 14.24 -11.39 7.68
C LEU A 48 15.21 -12.06 8.65
N GLN A 49 16.21 -11.31 9.12
CA GLN A 49 17.14 -11.70 10.18
C GLN A 49 17.02 -10.78 11.40
N GLY A 50 16.52 -9.57 11.22
CA GLY A 50 16.35 -8.57 12.26
C GLY A 50 15.53 -7.39 11.79
N VAL A 51 14.99 -6.63 12.72
CA VAL A 51 14.15 -5.45 12.46
C VAL A 51 15.01 -4.20 12.45
N PHE A 52 14.84 -3.34 11.46
CA PHE A 52 15.45 -2.01 11.43
C PHE A 52 14.75 -1.12 12.46
N THR A 53 15.41 -0.82 13.58
CA THR A 53 14.81 -0.05 14.68
C THR A 53 14.87 1.47 14.46
N SER A 54 15.67 1.92 13.51
CA SER A 54 15.79 3.31 13.06
C SER A 54 16.39 3.37 11.67
N VAL A 55 16.39 4.53 11.02
CA VAL A 55 17.07 4.75 9.73
C VAL A 55 18.57 4.40 9.83
N ASN A 56 19.21 4.79 10.93
CA ASN A 56 20.63 4.53 11.13
C ASN A 56 20.97 3.05 11.42
N ALA A 57 19.99 2.26 11.86
CA ALA A 57 20.14 0.82 12.10
C ALA A 57 19.95 -0.01 10.82
N ALA A 58 19.44 0.58 9.74
CA ALA A 58 19.33 -0.07 8.44
C ALA A 58 20.69 -0.10 7.72
N PRO A 59 21.01 -1.18 6.96
CA PRO A 59 22.12 -1.18 6.02
C PRO A 59 22.07 0.01 5.05
N GLU A 60 23.22 0.45 4.56
CA GLU A 60 23.31 1.66 3.72
C GLU A 60 22.36 1.61 2.50
N GLU A 61 22.33 0.45 1.82
CA GLU A 61 21.47 0.18 0.66
C GLU A 61 19.96 0.22 0.98
N HIS A 62 19.57 0.14 2.25
CA HIS A 62 18.18 0.15 2.69
C HIS A 62 17.77 1.42 3.48
N LYS A 63 18.69 2.38 3.65
CA LYS A 63 18.41 3.62 4.40
C LYS A 63 17.30 4.45 3.79
N GLU A 64 17.23 4.53 2.45
CA GLU A 64 16.13 5.24 1.78
C GLU A 64 14.78 4.60 2.10
N LEU A 65 14.68 3.28 1.98
CA LEU A 65 13.46 2.56 2.36
C LEU A 65 13.12 2.79 3.84
N ALA A 66 14.13 2.73 4.71
CA ALA A 66 13.94 2.93 6.14
C ALA A 66 13.42 4.35 6.45
N ALA A 67 14.01 5.38 5.85
CA ALA A 67 13.54 6.75 6.01
C ALA A 67 12.05 6.88 5.62
N ARG A 68 11.67 6.36 4.47
CA ARG A 68 10.30 6.41 3.97
C ARG A 68 9.32 5.68 4.89
N MET A 69 9.67 4.48 5.37
CA MET A 69 8.83 3.69 6.28
C MET A 69 8.64 4.35 7.65
N PHE A 70 9.69 4.99 8.19
CA PHE A 70 9.61 5.68 9.48
C PHE A 70 8.87 7.00 9.38
N GLU A 71 9.07 7.78 8.30
CA GLU A 71 8.48 9.10 8.10
C GLU A 71 7.02 9.05 7.60
N ALA A 72 6.57 7.92 7.06
CA ALA A 72 5.20 7.80 6.60
C ALA A 72 4.20 7.99 7.74
N ASP A 73 3.19 8.83 7.53
CA ASP A 73 2.05 9.00 8.42
C ASP A 73 0.98 7.95 8.18
N ALA A 74 0.84 7.50 6.92
CA ALA A 74 -0.22 6.64 6.44
C ALA A 74 0.26 5.71 5.33
N PHE A 75 -0.39 4.56 5.17
CA PHE A 75 -0.03 3.56 4.16
C PHE A 75 -1.23 3.12 3.30
N ILE A 76 -0.96 2.82 2.03
CA ILE A 76 -1.85 2.03 1.17
C ILE A 76 -1.10 0.78 0.73
N LEU A 77 -1.59 -0.40 1.11
CA LEU A 77 -0.99 -1.67 0.72
C LEU A 77 -1.61 -2.17 -0.59
N VAL A 78 -0.81 -2.27 -1.66
CA VAL A 78 -1.24 -2.76 -2.98
C VAL A 78 -0.58 -4.09 -3.27
N THR A 79 -1.34 -5.17 -3.42
CA THR A 79 -0.80 -6.51 -3.64
C THR A 79 -1.61 -7.35 -4.62
N PRO A 80 -1.00 -8.21 -5.42
CA PRO A 80 -1.73 -9.33 -6.04
C PRO A 80 -2.00 -10.43 -5.00
N GLU A 81 -2.82 -11.39 -5.38
CA GLU A 81 -3.04 -12.61 -4.58
C GLU A 81 -2.11 -13.73 -5.05
N TYR A 82 -1.33 -14.29 -4.12
CA TYR A 82 -0.53 -15.50 -4.31
C TYR A 82 -1.07 -16.59 -3.37
N ASN A 83 -1.69 -17.63 -3.93
CA ASN A 83 -2.19 -18.78 -3.17
C ASN A 83 -3.08 -18.40 -1.97
N GLY A 84 -3.98 -17.43 -2.16
CA GLY A 84 -4.95 -17.02 -1.13
C GLY A 84 -4.42 -16.01 -0.12
N SER A 85 -3.23 -15.42 -0.34
CA SER A 85 -2.64 -14.41 0.54
C SER A 85 -1.98 -13.29 -0.27
N TYR A 86 -1.52 -12.24 0.41
CA TYR A 86 -0.64 -11.22 -0.15
C TYR A 86 0.75 -11.81 -0.46
N THR A 87 1.58 -11.06 -1.17
CA THR A 87 2.88 -11.55 -1.62
C THR A 87 3.89 -11.65 -0.46
N PRO A 88 4.83 -12.61 -0.52
CA PRO A 88 5.97 -12.65 0.40
C PRO A 88 6.82 -11.38 0.38
N ALA A 89 6.95 -10.71 -0.78
CA ALA A 89 7.71 -9.48 -0.91
C ALA A 89 7.09 -8.33 -0.10
N LEU A 90 5.75 -8.18 -0.13
CA LEU A 90 5.05 -7.21 0.73
C LEU A 90 5.28 -7.52 2.21
N LYS A 91 5.12 -8.79 2.59
CA LYS A 91 5.33 -9.22 3.96
C LYS A 91 6.76 -8.94 4.42
N ASN A 92 7.76 -9.26 3.57
CA ASN A 92 9.16 -9.05 3.88
C ASN A 92 9.48 -7.56 4.12
N ILE A 93 8.94 -6.64 3.30
CA ILE A 93 9.08 -5.21 3.55
C ILE A 93 8.54 -4.85 4.93
N LEU A 94 7.30 -5.23 5.23
CA LEU A 94 6.67 -4.83 6.49
C LEU A 94 7.35 -5.45 7.73
N ASP A 95 7.88 -6.67 7.61
CA ASP A 95 8.53 -7.38 8.71
C ASP A 95 9.90 -6.79 9.08
N HIS A 96 10.58 -6.10 8.14
CA HIS A 96 11.84 -5.43 8.44
C HIS A 96 11.69 -4.18 9.32
N PHE A 97 10.45 -3.77 9.62
CA PHE A 97 10.18 -2.56 10.39
C PHE A 97 9.38 -2.85 11.66
N PRO A 98 9.46 -1.97 12.68
CA PRO A 98 8.64 -2.07 13.88
C PRO A 98 7.16 -1.99 13.57
N LYS A 99 6.33 -2.27 14.58
CA LYS A 99 4.89 -2.05 14.51
C LYS A 99 4.56 -0.63 14.06
N GLN A 100 3.64 -0.51 13.12
CA GLN A 100 3.19 0.76 12.58
C GLN A 100 1.98 1.30 13.38
N SER A 101 2.16 1.35 14.70
CA SER A 101 1.06 1.62 15.64
C SER A 101 0.33 2.93 15.35
N ARG A 102 -1.00 2.86 15.33
CA ARG A 102 -1.90 4.00 15.11
C ARG A 102 -1.75 4.69 13.75
N LYS A 103 -1.04 4.09 12.79
CA LYS A 103 -1.03 4.61 11.42
C LYS A 103 -2.25 4.07 10.67
N PRO A 104 -2.89 4.90 9.82
CA PRO A 104 -3.99 4.47 8.96
C PRO A 104 -3.48 3.65 7.78
N PHE A 105 -4.25 2.63 7.39
CA PHE A 105 -3.95 1.73 6.29
C PHE A 105 -5.13 1.60 5.33
N GLY A 106 -4.87 1.75 4.03
CA GLY A 106 -5.76 1.34 2.95
C GLY A 106 -5.36 -0.03 2.40
N ILE A 107 -6.35 -0.85 2.01
CA ILE A 107 -6.14 -2.17 1.41
C ILE A 107 -6.55 -2.15 -0.06
N VAL A 108 -5.64 -2.54 -0.93
CA VAL A 108 -5.88 -2.67 -2.37
C VAL A 108 -5.34 -4.00 -2.84
N THR A 109 -6.21 -4.79 -3.49
CA THR A 109 -5.80 -6.02 -4.14
C THR A 109 -6.15 -6.00 -5.61
N ALA A 110 -5.31 -6.61 -6.44
CA ALA A 110 -5.49 -6.59 -7.88
C ALA A 110 -5.08 -7.93 -8.51
N SER A 111 -5.95 -8.48 -9.34
CA SER A 111 -5.71 -9.75 -10.02
C SER A 111 -6.34 -9.75 -11.41
N PRO A 112 -5.75 -10.44 -12.41
CA PRO A 112 -6.43 -10.73 -13.68
C PRO A 112 -7.68 -11.61 -13.49
N GLY A 113 -7.77 -12.38 -12.39
CA GLY A 113 -8.91 -13.23 -12.09
C GLY A 113 -10.14 -12.47 -11.59
N ALA A 114 -11.30 -13.12 -11.64
CA ALA A 114 -12.60 -12.55 -11.33
C ALA A 114 -12.78 -12.09 -9.87
N PHE A 115 -12.03 -12.68 -8.93
CA PHE A 115 -12.12 -12.33 -7.51
C PHE A 115 -11.21 -11.16 -7.10
N GLY A 116 -10.39 -10.62 -8.01
CA GLY A 116 -9.59 -9.42 -7.77
C GLY A 116 -8.58 -9.50 -6.61
N GLY A 117 -8.35 -10.69 -6.04
CA GLY A 117 -7.47 -10.85 -4.88
C GLY A 117 -8.19 -10.74 -3.53
N MET A 118 -9.49 -11.04 -3.45
CA MET A 118 -10.29 -10.91 -2.23
C MET A 118 -9.73 -11.65 -1.03
N ARG A 119 -9.14 -12.85 -1.21
CA ARG A 119 -8.54 -13.60 -0.09
C ARG A 119 -7.33 -12.88 0.49
N ALA A 120 -6.51 -12.29 -0.39
CA ALA A 120 -5.37 -11.47 0.05
C ALA A 120 -5.84 -10.21 0.81
N ALA A 121 -6.96 -9.61 0.41
CA ALA A 121 -7.55 -8.47 1.12
C ALA A 121 -7.94 -8.83 2.57
N LEU A 122 -8.58 -9.97 2.77
CA LEU A 122 -8.94 -10.47 4.12
C LEU A 122 -7.69 -10.78 4.98
N GLN A 123 -6.64 -11.34 4.37
CA GLN A 123 -5.38 -11.58 5.07
C GLN A 123 -4.65 -10.27 5.44
N LEU A 124 -4.75 -9.22 4.60
CA LEU A 124 -4.20 -7.91 4.92
C LEU A 124 -4.90 -7.25 6.11
N GLN A 125 -6.21 -7.44 6.29
CA GLN A 125 -6.89 -6.95 7.49
C GLN A 125 -6.26 -7.50 8.77
N GLN A 126 -6.00 -8.82 8.82
CA GLN A 126 -5.34 -9.46 9.96
C GLN A 126 -3.92 -8.92 10.17
N LEU A 127 -3.17 -8.71 9.08
CA LEU A 127 -1.81 -8.16 9.15
C LEU A 127 -1.81 -6.74 9.71
N ILE A 128 -2.72 -5.87 9.28
CA ILE A 128 -2.83 -4.49 9.77
C ILE A 128 -3.09 -4.48 11.28
N PHE A 129 -3.98 -5.32 11.80
CA PHE A 129 -4.18 -5.45 13.24
C PHE A 129 -2.92 -5.95 13.95
N ALA A 130 -2.20 -6.91 13.37
CA ALA A 130 -0.94 -7.40 13.92
C ALA A 130 0.16 -6.32 13.93
N LEU A 131 0.09 -5.33 13.06
CA LEU A 131 0.96 -4.16 13.03
C LEU A 131 0.49 -3.04 13.98
N PHE A 132 -0.61 -3.21 14.70
CA PHE A 132 -1.28 -2.19 15.52
C PHE A 132 -1.73 -0.97 14.72
N GLY A 133 -1.92 -1.15 13.40
CA GLY A 133 -2.45 -0.15 12.48
C GLY A 133 -3.97 -0.05 12.53
N ILE A 134 -4.51 0.97 11.90
CA ILE A 134 -5.94 1.22 11.79
C ILE A 134 -6.33 1.09 10.31
N GLY A 135 -7.04 0.01 9.96
CA GLY A 135 -7.48 -0.25 8.60
C GLY A 135 -8.70 0.56 8.20
N SER A 136 -8.68 1.18 7.01
CA SER A 136 -9.90 1.71 6.39
C SER A 136 -10.88 0.56 6.13
N PRO A 137 -12.17 0.69 6.48
CA PRO A 137 -13.14 -0.38 6.30
C PRO A 137 -13.44 -0.65 4.82
N TYR A 138 -13.26 0.32 3.93
CA TYR A 138 -13.45 0.14 2.50
C TYR A 138 -12.16 -0.37 1.85
N MET A 139 -12.22 -1.56 1.26
CA MET A 139 -11.11 -2.18 0.53
C MET A 139 -11.34 -2.05 -0.98
N LEU A 140 -10.30 -1.69 -1.75
CA LEU A 140 -10.38 -1.67 -3.20
C LEU A 140 -9.92 -3.02 -3.77
N VAL A 141 -10.88 -3.83 -4.19
CA VAL A 141 -10.63 -5.11 -4.85
C VAL A 141 -10.77 -4.92 -6.37
N VAL A 142 -9.70 -5.19 -7.13
CA VAL A 142 -9.63 -4.92 -8.57
C VAL A 142 -9.56 -6.23 -9.38
N PRO A 143 -10.70 -6.78 -9.80
CA PRO A 143 -10.72 -7.91 -10.73
C PRO A 143 -10.38 -7.47 -12.16
N ALA A 144 -9.88 -8.40 -12.98
CA ALA A 144 -9.50 -8.16 -14.38
C ALA A 144 -8.62 -6.90 -14.55
N VAL A 145 -7.64 -6.73 -13.65
CA VAL A 145 -6.82 -5.51 -13.52
C VAL A 145 -6.05 -5.19 -14.81
N ASP A 146 -5.64 -6.20 -15.56
CA ASP A 146 -4.95 -6.09 -16.84
C ASP A 146 -5.78 -5.37 -17.91
N LYS A 147 -7.12 -5.38 -17.80
CA LYS A 147 -8.06 -4.72 -18.70
C LYS A 147 -8.51 -3.34 -18.20
N LYS A 148 -8.24 -3.01 -16.93
CA LYS A 148 -8.74 -1.78 -16.29
C LYS A 148 -7.76 -0.63 -16.32
N PHE A 149 -6.45 -0.91 -16.42
CA PHE A 149 -5.44 0.13 -16.35
C PHE A 149 -4.38 -0.02 -17.43
N THR A 150 -3.94 1.10 -18.01
CA THR A 150 -2.76 1.17 -18.86
C THR A 150 -1.49 0.86 -18.05
N GLU A 151 -0.37 0.64 -18.70
CA GLU A 151 0.94 0.49 -18.02
C GLU A 151 1.34 1.75 -17.26
N ALA A 152 0.90 2.91 -17.71
CA ALA A 152 1.09 4.19 -17.03
C ALA A 152 0.12 4.42 -15.85
N GLY A 153 -0.81 3.51 -15.60
CA GLY A 153 -1.80 3.63 -14.52
C GLY A 153 -3.03 4.46 -14.87
N ASP A 154 -3.30 4.72 -16.14
CA ASP A 154 -4.52 5.44 -16.52
C ASP A 154 -5.71 4.46 -16.57
N LEU A 155 -6.85 4.90 -16.05
CA LEU A 155 -8.06 4.06 -15.99
C LEU A 155 -8.70 3.94 -17.38
N LEU A 156 -8.83 2.71 -17.87
CA LEU A 156 -9.49 2.36 -19.13
C LEU A 156 -10.99 2.14 -18.96
N GLU A 157 -11.40 1.47 -17.88
CA GLU A 157 -12.79 1.14 -17.59
C GLU A 157 -13.44 2.20 -16.69
N GLN A 158 -14.06 3.21 -17.28
CA GLN A 158 -14.68 4.34 -16.56
C GLN A 158 -15.76 3.92 -15.55
N GLY A 159 -16.45 2.81 -15.77
CA GLY A 159 -17.42 2.26 -14.82
C GLY A 159 -16.81 1.87 -13.47
N PHE A 160 -15.50 1.64 -13.41
CA PHE A 160 -14.78 1.31 -12.18
C PHE A 160 -14.35 2.55 -11.36
N ALA A 161 -14.42 3.75 -11.94
CA ALA A 161 -14.01 5.00 -11.28
C ALA A 161 -14.74 5.22 -9.95
N LYS A 162 -16.03 4.92 -9.88
CA LYS A 162 -16.81 5.06 -8.64
C LYS A 162 -16.24 4.24 -7.48
N ASN A 163 -15.78 3.02 -7.74
CA ASN A 163 -15.19 2.16 -6.72
C ASN A 163 -13.89 2.76 -6.18
N ILE A 164 -13.06 3.31 -7.09
CA ILE A 164 -11.82 3.99 -6.72
C ILE A 164 -12.13 5.24 -5.90
N ASP A 165 -13.10 6.04 -6.32
CA ASP A 165 -13.49 7.27 -5.63
C ASP A 165 -13.97 7.00 -4.20
N VAL A 166 -14.82 5.99 -4.00
CA VAL A 166 -15.27 5.61 -2.66
C VAL A 166 -14.08 5.20 -1.81
N PHE A 167 -13.21 4.34 -2.33
CA PHE A 167 -12.00 3.91 -1.60
C PHE A 167 -11.12 5.10 -1.19
N VAL A 168 -10.80 5.99 -2.14
CA VAL A 168 -9.91 7.12 -1.88
C VAL A 168 -10.54 8.09 -0.87
N ASN A 169 -11.83 8.41 -0.99
CA ASN A 169 -12.51 9.31 -0.08
C ASN A 169 -12.57 8.75 1.35
N GLU A 170 -12.94 7.48 1.52
CA GLU A 170 -13.02 6.83 2.83
C GLU A 170 -11.63 6.69 3.47
N TYR A 171 -10.61 6.32 2.68
CA TYR A 171 -9.25 6.23 3.17
C TYR A 171 -8.69 7.60 3.61
N LEU A 172 -8.86 8.63 2.78
CA LEU A 172 -8.36 9.98 3.09
C LEU A 172 -9.06 10.55 4.32
N TRP A 173 -10.39 10.43 4.40
CA TRP A 173 -11.14 10.84 5.59
C TRP A 173 -10.58 10.23 6.87
N LEU A 174 -10.36 8.90 6.88
CA LEU A 174 -9.82 8.21 8.05
C LEU A 174 -8.38 8.67 8.35
N ALA A 175 -7.53 8.75 7.32
CA ALA A 175 -6.13 9.11 7.47
C ALA A 175 -5.95 10.53 8.01
N GLU A 176 -6.70 11.50 7.48
CA GLU A 176 -6.66 12.89 7.92
C GLU A 176 -7.10 13.02 9.39
N LYS A 177 -8.19 12.36 9.80
CA LYS A 177 -8.67 12.39 11.18
C LYS A 177 -7.64 11.82 12.18
N ILE A 178 -7.00 10.70 11.83
CA ILE A 178 -6.00 10.07 12.71
C ILE A 178 -4.73 10.93 12.80
N VAL A 179 -4.28 11.53 11.69
CA VAL A 179 -3.04 12.32 11.67
C VAL A 179 -3.25 13.68 12.33
N GLU A 180 -4.40 14.35 12.12
CA GLU A 180 -4.75 15.60 12.79
C GLU A 180 -4.72 15.45 14.32
N GLU A 181 -5.26 14.37 14.88
CA GLU A 181 -5.26 14.13 16.33
C GLU A 181 -3.84 13.94 16.89
N LYS A 182 -2.89 13.40 16.12
CA LYS A 182 -1.50 13.24 16.58
C LYS A 182 -0.75 14.57 16.70
N VAL A 183 -1.13 15.58 15.94
CA VAL A 183 -0.51 16.91 15.97
C VAL A 183 -1.00 17.73 17.15
N THR A 184 -2.18 17.41 17.66
CA THR A 184 -2.84 18.14 18.77
C THR A 184 -2.65 17.52 20.15
N ALA A 185 -2.08 16.32 20.24
CA ALA A 185 -1.80 15.59 21.47
C ALA A 185 -0.35 15.71 21.89
#